data_5ff3a53e21e8a85db7210c041f120c55
#
_entry.id   5ff3a53e21e8a85db7210c041f120c55
#
_cell.length_a   1.000
_cell.length_b   1.000
_cell.length_c   1.000
_cell.angle_alpha   90.00
_cell.angle_beta   90.00
_cell.angle_gamma   90.00
#
_symmetry.space_group_name_H-M   'P 1'
#
loop_
_entity.id
_entity.type
_entity.pdbx_description
1 polymer ?
#
loop_
_entity_poly.entity_id
_entity_poly.type
_entity_poly.pdbx_seq_one_letter_code
_entity_poly.pdbx_strand_id
1 'polypeptide(L)'
;IVSGIDLNLGIPHTFPTVSSPDELDVKADAVIDFSHHSAANKLCAYAVKTGTPVVFSTTGYTDEELELIKKTSESAAVFRSGHMSVGINLITELAKRAASVLSDF
;
A
#
# COMPACT_ATOMS: atom_id res chain seq x y z
N ILE A 1 10.87 -5.07 -11.37
CA ILE A 1 10.34 -5.90 -10.26
C ILE A 1 11.32 -7.03 -10.03
N VAL A 2 11.84 -7.15 -8.82
CA VAL A 2 12.82 -8.18 -8.45
C VAL A 2 12.11 -9.45 -7.97
N SER A 3 10.99 -9.29 -7.26
CA SER A 3 10.15 -10.39 -6.75
C SER A 3 8.74 -9.90 -6.49
N GLY A 4 7.79 -10.82 -6.40
CA GLY A 4 6.42 -10.58 -6.02
C GLY A 4 6.04 -11.30 -4.74
N ILE A 5 5.08 -10.74 -3.99
CA ILE A 5 4.45 -11.41 -2.87
C ILE A 5 3.00 -11.68 -3.28
N ASP A 6 2.65 -12.94 -3.43
CA ASP A 6 1.29 -13.38 -3.73
C ASP A 6 0.76 -14.18 -2.54
N LEU A 7 -0.18 -13.60 -1.82
CA LEU A 7 -0.78 -14.22 -0.64
C LEU A 7 -1.53 -15.53 -0.96
N ASN A 8 -1.93 -15.71 -2.21
CA ASN A 8 -2.73 -16.86 -2.63
C ASN A 8 -1.96 -17.89 -3.46
N LEU A 9 -0.75 -17.55 -3.98
CA LEU A 9 0.07 -18.39 -4.88
C LEU A 9 -0.72 -19.03 -6.05
N GLY A 10 -1.83 -18.39 -6.46
CA GLY A 10 -2.77 -18.98 -7.41
C GLY A 10 -2.54 -18.59 -8.87
N ILE A 11 -1.69 -17.60 -9.13
CA ILE A 11 -1.45 -17.07 -10.47
C ILE A 11 0.03 -17.25 -10.84
N PRO A 12 0.35 -17.90 -11.99
CA PRO A 12 1.73 -17.99 -12.44
C PRO A 12 2.30 -16.61 -12.77
N HIS A 13 3.44 -16.28 -12.21
CA HIS A 13 4.16 -15.05 -12.48
C HIS A 13 5.45 -15.31 -13.26
N THR A 14 5.89 -14.32 -14.04
CA THR A 14 7.15 -14.40 -14.81
C THR A 14 8.38 -14.05 -13.96
N PHE A 15 8.20 -13.68 -12.70
CA PHE A 15 9.25 -13.34 -11.73
C PHE A 15 9.07 -14.20 -10.46
N PRO A 16 10.12 -14.38 -9.65
CA PRO A 16 10.04 -15.12 -8.40
C PRO A 16 8.93 -14.58 -7.50
N THR A 17 8.12 -15.47 -6.95
CA THR A 17 6.97 -15.11 -6.11
C THR A 17 7.02 -15.91 -4.82
N VAL A 18 6.80 -15.24 -3.69
CA VAL A 18 6.78 -15.81 -2.34
C VAL A 18 5.43 -15.54 -1.66
N SER A 19 5.09 -16.31 -0.64
CA SER A 19 3.84 -16.17 0.11
C SER A 19 3.92 -15.15 1.25
N SER A 20 5.13 -14.76 1.63
CA SER A 20 5.36 -13.82 2.72
C SER A 20 6.58 -12.93 2.45
N PRO A 21 6.57 -11.67 2.92
CA PRO A 21 7.75 -10.80 2.83
C PRO A 21 9.01 -11.38 3.46
N ASP A 22 8.87 -12.21 4.50
CA ASP A 22 10.01 -12.83 5.18
C ASP A 22 10.71 -13.93 4.36
N GLU A 23 10.06 -14.41 3.31
CA GLU A 23 10.61 -15.42 2.38
C GLU A 23 11.42 -14.80 1.24
N LEU A 24 11.48 -13.47 1.17
CA LEU A 24 12.29 -12.78 0.17
C LEU A 24 13.77 -13.02 0.45
N ASP A 25 14.46 -13.66 -0.47
CA ASP A 25 15.90 -13.90 -0.46
C ASP A 25 16.71 -12.76 -1.09
N VAL A 26 16.02 -11.75 -1.62
CA VAL A 26 16.60 -10.57 -2.24
C VAL A 26 16.22 -9.31 -1.46
N LYS A 27 17.16 -8.40 -1.31
CA LYS A 27 16.88 -7.09 -0.72
C LYS A 27 16.10 -6.25 -1.74
N ALA A 28 14.90 -5.83 -1.36
CA ALA A 28 14.11 -4.87 -2.12
C ALA A 28 14.46 -3.43 -1.71
N ASP A 29 14.48 -2.51 -2.66
CA ASP A 29 14.65 -1.07 -2.40
C ASP A 29 13.35 -0.44 -1.88
N ALA A 30 12.22 -0.99 -2.26
CA ALA A 30 10.89 -0.62 -1.79
C ALA A 30 9.89 -1.75 -2.02
N VAL A 31 8.84 -1.77 -1.21
CA VAL A 31 7.66 -2.64 -1.39
C VAL A 31 6.47 -1.79 -1.79
N ILE A 32 5.73 -2.23 -2.80
CA ILE A 32 4.47 -1.60 -3.22
C ILE A 32 3.35 -2.62 -3.00
N ASP A 33 2.40 -2.26 -2.13
CA ASP A 33 1.29 -3.12 -1.73
C ASP A 33 -0.01 -2.74 -2.43
N PHE A 34 -0.50 -3.62 -3.30
CA PHE A 34 -1.83 -3.59 -3.91
C PHE A 34 -2.64 -4.85 -3.58
N SER A 35 -2.42 -5.45 -2.42
CA SER A 35 -3.00 -6.75 -2.07
C SER A 35 -4.32 -6.63 -1.29
N HIS A 36 -4.29 -6.89 -0.03
CA HIS A 36 -5.43 -6.88 0.88
C HIS A 36 -5.01 -6.27 2.21
N HIS A 37 -5.92 -5.57 2.91
CA HIS A 37 -5.61 -4.89 4.17
C HIS A 37 -4.96 -5.81 5.22
N SER A 38 -5.31 -7.10 5.25
CA SER A 38 -4.73 -8.08 6.19
C SER A 38 -3.21 -8.29 6.03
N ALA A 39 -2.61 -7.84 4.91
CA ALA A 39 -1.16 -7.86 4.72
C ALA A 39 -0.44 -6.80 5.56
N ALA A 40 -1.15 -5.78 6.07
CA ALA A 40 -0.56 -4.64 6.77
C ALA A 40 0.35 -5.06 7.92
N ASN A 41 -0.07 -6.00 8.77
CA ASN A 41 0.72 -6.46 9.91
C ASN A 41 2.08 -7.05 9.49
N LYS A 42 2.09 -7.90 8.46
CA LYS A 42 3.32 -8.52 7.94
C LYS A 42 4.24 -7.50 7.28
N LEU A 43 3.66 -6.60 6.48
CA LEU A 43 4.42 -5.55 5.78
C LEU A 43 5.00 -4.53 6.74
N CYS A 44 4.26 -4.12 7.77
CA CYS A 44 4.76 -3.23 8.82
C CYS A 44 5.92 -3.87 9.59
N ALA A 45 5.77 -5.14 10.00
CA ALA A 45 6.85 -5.87 10.68
C ALA A 45 8.09 -5.99 9.80
N TYR A 46 7.93 -6.32 8.52
CA TYR A 46 9.01 -6.39 7.56
C TYR A 46 9.71 -5.04 7.38
N ALA A 47 8.93 -3.94 7.21
CA ALA A 47 9.46 -2.60 7.06
C ALA A 47 10.32 -2.18 8.26
N VAL A 48 9.84 -2.40 9.48
CA VAL A 48 10.59 -2.09 10.71
C VAL A 48 11.86 -2.92 10.83
N LYS A 49 11.77 -4.23 10.51
CA LYS A 49 12.90 -5.16 10.59
C LYS A 49 14.01 -4.86 9.59
N THR A 50 13.65 -4.48 8.37
CA THR A 50 14.61 -4.34 7.26
C THR A 50 14.96 -2.90 6.91
N GLY A 51 14.18 -1.93 7.40
CA GLY A 51 14.26 -0.53 6.99
C GLY A 51 13.77 -0.28 5.55
N THR A 52 13.10 -1.26 4.93
CA THR A 52 12.62 -1.15 3.54
C THR A 52 11.40 -0.24 3.47
N PRO A 53 11.40 0.78 2.59
CA PRO A 53 10.23 1.63 2.36
C PRO A 53 9.02 0.85 1.87
N VAL A 54 7.82 1.21 2.34
CA VAL A 54 6.57 0.56 1.93
C VAL A 54 5.55 1.60 1.44
N VAL A 55 4.97 1.32 0.28
CA VAL A 55 3.85 2.05 -0.30
C VAL A 55 2.58 1.23 -0.11
N PHE A 56 1.69 1.68 0.77
CA PHE A 56 0.39 1.05 1.02
C PHE A 56 -0.66 1.65 0.09
N SER A 57 -1.03 0.91 -0.96
CA SER A 57 -2.02 1.30 -1.98
C SER A 57 -3.35 0.56 -1.83
N THR A 58 -3.45 -0.30 -0.85
CA THR A 58 -4.65 -1.08 -0.52
C THR A 58 -5.69 -0.20 0.21
N THR A 59 -6.94 -0.58 0.12
CA THR A 59 -8.06 0.06 0.79
C THR A 59 -8.69 -0.88 1.83
N GLY A 60 -9.57 -0.34 2.68
CA GLY A 60 -10.32 -1.14 3.64
C GLY A 60 -9.56 -1.51 4.92
N TYR A 61 -8.52 -0.78 5.27
CA TYR A 61 -7.83 -0.94 6.55
C TYR A 61 -8.76 -0.65 7.73
N THR A 62 -8.63 -1.43 8.79
CA THR A 62 -9.24 -1.12 10.09
C THR A 62 -8.52 0.03 10.78
N ASP A 63 -9.14 0.60 11.81
CA ASP A 63 -8.51 1.69 12.59
C ASP A 63 -7.21 1.23 13.25
N GLU A 64 -7.16 -0.02 13.74
CA GLU A 64 -5.96 -0.62 14.33
C GLU A 64 -4.83 -0.78 13.30
N GLU A 65 -5.17 -1.20 12.07
CA GLU A 65 -4.20 -1.31 10.98
C GLU A 65 -3.67 0.07 10.56
N LEU A 66 -4.52 1.10 10.54
CA LEU A 66 -4.12 2.48 10.26
C LEU A 66 -3.16 3.03 11.31
N GLU A 67 -3.45 2.80 12.59
CA GLU A 67 -2.55 3.20 13.68
C GLU A 67 -1.23 2.44 13.64
N LEU A 68 -1.25 1.15 13.27
CA LEU A 68 -0.03 0.37 13.07
C LEU A 68 0.82 0.94 11.93
N ILE A 69 0.22 1.24 10.78
CA ILE A 69 0.91 1.86 9.63
C ILE A 69 1.52 3.20 10.04
N LYS A 70 0.78 4.02 10.76
CA LYS A 70 1.25 5.31 11.30
C LYS A 70 2.43 5.12 12.25
N LYS A 71 2.35 4.20 13.19
CA LYS A 71 3.45 3.87 14.10
C LYS A 71 4.68 3.36 13.35
N THR A 72 4.49 2.56 12.31
CA THR A 72 5.58 2.07 11.45
C THR A 72 6.34 3.21 10.80
N SER A 73 5.65 4.32 10.45
CA SER A 73 6.29 5.50 9.84
C SER A 73 7.31 6.21 10.75
N GLU A 74 7.32 5.92 12.03
CA GLU A 74 8.34 6.42 12.97
C GLU A 74 9.69 5.72 12.81
N SER A 75 9.71 4.51 12.24
CA SER A 75 10.88 3.64 12.12
C SER A 75 11.27 3.30 10.68
N ALA A 76 10.36 3.41 9.74
CA ALA A 76 10.57 3.14 8.32
C ALA A 76 9.84 4.14 7.45
N ALA A 77 10.33 4.37 6.22
CA ALA A 77 9.63 5.24 5.28
C ALA A 77 8.34 4.59 4.79
N VAL A 78 7.22 5.24 5.06
CA VAL A 78 5.89 4.75 4.70
C VAL A 78 5.16 5.82 3.89
N PHE A 79 4.60 5.41 2.75
CA PHE A 79 3.64 6.20 2.01
C PHE A 79 2.32 5.44 1.93
N ARG A 80 1.21 6.12 2.19
CA ARG A 80 -0.13 5.55 2.07
C ARG A 80 -1.04 6.45 1.25
N SER A 81 -1.74 5.86 0.29
CA SER A 81 -2.82 6.53 -0.42
C SER A 81 -3.96 5.54 -0.70
N GLY A 82 -5.16 5.91 -0.31
CA GLY A 82 -6.37 5.11 -0.60
C GLY A 82 -6.85 5.23 -2.05
N HIS A 83 -6.33 6.16 -2.82
CA HIS A 83 -6.78 6.45 -4.18
C HIS A 83 -5.61 6.80 -5.08
N MET A 84 -5.04 5.77 -5.72
CA MET A 84 -3.97 5.93 -6.71
C MET A 84 -4.49 5.92 -8.15
N SER A 85 -5.81 5.82 -8.34
CA SER A 85 -6.44 5.90 -9.64
C SER A 85 -6.46 7.35 -10.15
N VAL A 86 -5.91 7.58 -11.33
CA VAL A 86 -5.98 8.88 -12.02
C VAL A 86 -7.44 9.29 -12.22
N GLY A 87 -8.34 8.35 -12.58
CA GLY A 87 -9.76 8.60 -12.77
C GLY A 87 -10.45 9.07 -11.49
N ILE A 88 -10.21 8.43 -10.37
CA ILE A 88 -10.76 8.83 -9.07
C ILE A 88 -10.25 10.20 -8.63
N ASN A 89 -8.98 10.48 -8.81
CA ASN A 89 -8.41 11.79 -8.51
C ASN A 89 -9.02 12.89 -9.38
N LEU A 90 -9.21 12.62 -10.69
CA LEU A 90 -9.86 13.56 -11.58
C LEU A 90 -11.33 13.83 -11.18
N ILE A 91 -12.11 12.79 -10.88
CA ILE A 91 -13.51 12.93 -10.42
C ILE A 91 -13.55 13.74 -9.12
N THR A 92 -12.63 13.51 -8.19
CA THR A 92 -12.55 14.25 -6.94
C THR A 92 -12.29 15.74 -7.18
N GLU A 93 -11.38 16.09 -8.07
CA GLU A 93 -11.11 17.48 -8.42
C GLU A 93 -12.28 18.16 -9.15
N LEU A 94 -12.94 17.45 -10.06
CA LEU A 94 -14.14 17.95 -10.73
C LEU A 94 -15.29 18.18 -9.73
N ALA A 95 -15.49 17.26 -8.78
CA ALA A 95 -16.50 17.40 -7.73
C ALA A 95 -16.23 18.60 -6.83
N LYS A 96 -14.97 18.81 -6.40
CA LYS A 96 -14.58 20.00 -5.63
C LYS A 96 -14.88 21.29 -6.38
N ARG A 97 -14.54 21.33 -7.67
CA ARG A 97 -14.79 22.50 -8.52
C ARG A 97 -16.29 22.75 -8.71
N ALA A 98 -17.07 21.69 -8.94
CA ALA A 98 -18.52 21.82 -9.04
C ALA A 98 -19.14 22.34 -7.72
N ALA A 99 -18.73 21.78 -6.59
CA ALA A 99 -19.19 22.23 -5.28
C ALA A 99 -18.85 23.70 -5.02
N SER A 100 -17.65 24.15 -5.37
CA SER A 100 -17.25 25.56 -5.16
C SER A 100 -18.06 26.55 -6.02
N VAL A 101 -18.51 26.14 -7.19
CA VAL A 101 -19.35 27.00 -8.06
C VAL A 101 -20.81 26.97 -7.61
N LEU A 102 -21.30 25.81 -7.16
CA LEU A 102 -22.71 25.63 -6.78
C LEU A 102 -23.01 26.06 -5.35
N SER A 103 -22.01 26.22 -4.50
CA SER A 103 -22.21 26.65 -3.10
C SER A 103 -22.77 28.06 -2.97
N ASP A 104 -22.66 28.89 -4.00
CA ASP A 104 -23.13 30.26 -4.02
C ASP A 104 -24.56 30.39 -4.59
N PHE A 105 -25.16 29.26 -4.93
CA PHE A 105 -26.55 29.15 -5.40
C PHE A 105 -27.45 28.50 -4.34
#